data_eb667fbbf164cab8b8b68d5a9aa9b98c
#
_entry.id   eb667fbbf164cab8b8b68d5a9aa9b98c
#
_cell.length_a   1.000
_cell.length_b   1.000
_cell.length_c   1.000
_cell.angle_alpha   90.00
_cell.angle_beta   90.00
_cell.angle_gamma   90.00
#
_symmetry.space_group_name_H-M   'P 1'
#
loop_
_entity.id
_entity.type
_entity.pdbx_description
1 polymer ?
#
loop_
_entity_poly.entity_id
_entity_poly.type
_entity_poly.pdbx_seq_one_letter_code
_entity_poly.pdbx_strand_id
1 'polypeptide(L)'
;MWIADGWKDYEVIDTSCGEKLERWGDYLLVRPDPQVIWDTPKVNKGWKHMNGHYHRSKKGGGEWEFFDLPEQWDIHYKGLTFNLKPFSFKHTGLFPEQAVNWDWFGNKIRNAGRPVKVLNLFAYTGGATLAAAAAGASVTHVDASKGMVTWAKENAVASGLGDVPIRWLVDDCVKFVEREIRRGNHYDAIIMDPPSYGRGPKGEIWKIEDCIHDLIKLCTKILSDEPLFFLINSYTTGLAPAVLTYMLSTELKKFGGHVDSQEIGLPVSSNGLVLPCGASGRWEVINS
;
A
#
# COMPACT_ATOMS: atom_id res chain seq x y z
N MET A 1 -16.90 -0.54 3.78
CA MET A 1 -15.64 -1.17 3.36
C MET A 1 -15.39 -0.89 1.90
N TRP A 2 -14.17 -0.53 1.55
CA TRP A 2 -13.74 -0.41 0.17
C TRP A 2 -13.11 -1.72 -0.28
N ILE A 3 -13.57 -2.28 -1.39
CA ILE A 3 -13.20 -3.62 -1.84
C ILE A 3 -12.37 -3.53 -3.13
N ALA A 4 -11.19 -4.15 -3.13
CA ALA A 4 -10.33 -4.24 -4.30
C ALA A 4 -10.76 -5.42 -5.18
N ASP A 5 -11.78 -5.23 -5.99
CA ASP A 5 -12.41 -6.26 -6.83
C ASP A 5 -12.01 -6.20 -8.32
N GLY A 6 -11.07 -5.33 -8.66
CA GLY A 6 -10.62 -5.14 -10.05
C GLY A 6 -9.52 -6.06 -10.54
N TRP A 7 -8.99 -6.94 -9.69
CA TRP A 7 -7.90 -7.85 -10.05
C TRP A 7 -8.34 -8.97 -10.98
N LYS A 8 -7.52 -9.27 -11.98
CA LYS A 8 -7.63 -10.47 -12.82
C LYS A 8 -6.51 -11.46 -12.53
N ASP A 9 -5.29 -10.97 -12.30
CA ASP A 9 -4.11 -11.80 -12.05
C ASP A 9 -3.93 -12.20 -10.57
N TYR A 10 -4.81 -11.74 -9.71
CA TYR A 10 -4.76 -12.03 -8.28
C TYR A 10 -6.16 -12.35 -7.75
N GLU A 11 -6.26 -13.33 -6.86
CA GLU A 11 -7.47 -13.57 -6.07
C GLU A 11 -7.16 -14.24 -4.74
N VAL A 12 -7.97 -13.94 -3.73
CA VAL A 12 -8.07 -14.77 -2.53
C VAL A 12 -9.08 -15.88 -2.84
N ILE A 13 -8.60 -17.12 -2.94
CA ILE A 13 -9.46 -18.26 -3.27
C ILE A 13 -10.27 -18.70 -2.05
N ASP A 14 -9.61 -18.82 -0.91
CA ASP A 14 -10.21 -19.30 0.34
C ASP A 14 -9.42 -18.84 1.55
N THR A 15 -10.07 -18.88 2.73
CA THR A 15 -9.46 -18.49 4.00
C THR A 15 -9.93 -19.43 5.10
N SER A 16 -9.01 -19.96 5.91
CA SER A 16 -9.35 -20.80 7.07
C SER A 16 -8.14 -21.04 7.96
N CYS A 17 -8.38 -21.23 9.24
CA CYS A 17 -7.38 -21.67 10.22
C CYS A 17 -6.10 -20.83 10.22
N GLY A 18 -6.23 -19.53 10.21
CA GLY A 18 -5.10 -18.59 10.26
C GLY A 18 -4.36 -18.41 8.94
N GLU A 19 -4.89 -18.95 7.84
CA GLU A 19 -4.24 -18.91 6.53
C GLU A 19 -5.18 -18.46 5.42
N LYS A 20 -4.57 -17.93 4.36
CA LYS A 20 -5.24 -17.60 3.10
C LYS A 20 -4.59 -18.35 1.95
N LEU A 21 -5.43 -18.90 1.08
CA LEU A 21 -5.04 -19.50 -0.19
C LEU A 21 -5.25 -18.44 -1.29
N GLU A 22 -4.17 -18.08 -1.96
CA GLU A 22 -4.16 -17.01 -2.96
C GLU A 22 -3.66 -17.53 -4.31
N ARG A 23 -4.20 -16.96 -5.39
CA ARG A 23 -3.62 -17.09 -6.72
C ARG A 23 -2.90 -15.79 -7.09
N TRP A 24 -1.63 -15.92 -7.45
CA TRP A 24 -0.78 -14.82 -7.91
C TRP A 24 -0.30 -15.13 -9.34
N GLY A 25 -1.04 -14.66 -10.34
CA GLY A 25 -0.82 -15.06 -11.73
C GLY A 25 -1.16 -16.53 -11.92
N ASP A 26 -0.18 -17.33 -12.31
CA ASP A 26 -0.32 -18.77 -12.51
C ASP A 26 -0.02 -19.61 -11.25
N TYR A 27 0.34 -18.97 -10.13
CA TYR A 27 0.85 -19.67 -8.96
C TYR A 27 -0.04 -19.51 -7.74
N LEU A 28 -0.15 -20.59 -6.96
CA LEU A 28 -0.89 -20.63 -5.71
C LEU A 28 0.05 -20.50 -4.52
N LEU A 29 -0.28 -19.60 -3.62
CA LEU A 29 0.45 -19.41 -2.35
C LEU A 29 -0.49 -19.60 -1.17
N VAL A 30 0.01 -20.22 -0.11
CA VAL A 30 -0.63 -20.26 1.20
C VAL A 30 0.22 -19.41 2.15
N ARG A 31 -0.40 -18.39 2.72
CA ARG A 31 0.27 -17.49 3.65
C ARG A 31 -0.56 -17.30 4.92
N PRO A 32 0.08 -17.10 6.08
CA PRO A 32 -0.63 -16.80 7.31
C PRO A 32 -1.30 -15.42 7.24
N ASP A 33 -2.48 -15.36 7.85
CA ASP A 33 -3.18 -14.11 8.06
C ASP A 33 -3.79 -14.11 9.46
N PRO A 34 -3.35 -13.24 10.38
CA PRO A 34 -3.82 -13.25 11.76
C PRO A 34 -5.28 -12.84 11.91
N GLN A 35 -5.90 -12.26 10.90
CA GLN A 35 -7.32 -11.92 10.91
C GLN A 35 -8.21 -13.15 10.67
N VAL A 36 -7.67 -14.20 10.06
CA VAL A 36 -8.40 -15.44 9.75
C VAL A 36 -8.47 -16.32 10.99
N ILE A 37 -9.37 -15.98 11.91
CA ILE A 37 -9.56 -16.70 13.17
C ILE A 37 -10.66 -17.81 13.09
N TRP A 38 -11.32 -17.93 11.96
CA TRP A 38 -12.33 -18.98 11.70
C TRP A 38 -11.70 -20.26 11.17
N ASP A 39 -12.39 -21.38 11.34
CA ASP A 39 -11.93 -22.72 10.99
C ASP A 39 -12.86 -23.41 9.99
N THR A 40 -13.25 -22.71 8.95
CA THR A 40 -14.08 -23.25 7.88
C THR A 40 -13.40 -24.42 7.15
N PRO A 41 -14.15 -25.40 6.59
CA PRO A 41 -13.55 -26.54 5.90
C PRO A 41 -12.69 -26.14 4.70
N LYS A 42 -11.48 -26.66 4.62
CA LYS A 42 -10.54 -26.47 3.50
C LYS A 42 -10.83 -27.45 2.36
N VAL A 43 -11.88 -27.19 1.59
CA VAL A 43 -12.34 -28.09 0.52
C VAL A 43 -11.71 -27.81 -0.84
N ASN A 44 -11.15 -26.61 -1.05
CA ASN A 44 -10.51 -26.27 -2.32
C ASN A 44 -9.24 -27.10 -2.54
N LYS A 45 -9.07 -27.64 -3.73
CA LYS A 45 -7.89 -28.44 -4.10
C LYS A 45 -6.56 -27.69 -3.95
N GLY A 46 -6.58 -26.36 -4.11
CA GLY A 46 -5.40 -25.50 -3.99
C GLY A 46 -4.71 -25.61 -2.64
N TRP A 47 -5.42 -25.92 -1.57
CA TRP A 47 -4.84 -26.16 -0.25
C TRP A 47 -3.85 -27.35 -0.21
N LYS A 48 -3.94 -28.25 -1.18
CA LYS A 48 -3.05 -29.43 -1.32
C LYS A 48 -2.12 -29.33 -2.53
N HIS A 49 -2.25 -28.31 -3.35
CA HIS A 49 -1.51 -28.11 -4.60
C HIS A 49 -0.94 -26.71 -4.74
N MET A 50 -0.58 -26.07 -3.63
CA MET A 50 0.08 -24.76 -3.65
C MET A 50 1.50 -24.88 -4.24
N ASN A 51 1.97 -23.77 -4.80
CA ASN A 51 3.35 -23.63 -5.30
C ASN A 51 4.31 -23.07 -4.23
N GLY A 52 3.79 -22.41 -3.22
CA GLY A 52 4.54 -21.91 -2.07
C GLY A 52 3.67 -21.86 -0.83
N HIS A 53 4.30 -22.13 0.31
CA HIS A 53 3.63 -22.09 1.61
C HIS A 53 4.58 -21.47 2.63
N TYR A 54 4.17 -20.36 3.25
CA TYR A 54 4.92 -19.76 4.33
C TYR A 54 4.45 -20.30 5.66
N HIS A 55 5.34 -20.98 6.38
CA HIS A 55 5.09 -21.56 7.69
C HIS A 55 5.58 -20.63 8.79
N ARG A 56 4.66 -20.18 9.64
CA ARG A 56 4.99 -19.34 10.79
C ARG A 56 5.67 -20.15 11.90
N SER A 57 6.76 -19.63 12.44
CA SER A 57 7.43 -20.21 13.61
C SER A 57 6.75 -19.75 14.90
N LYS A 58 6.66 -20.63 15.90
CA LYS A 58 6.18 -20.29 17.26
C LYS A 58 7.08 -19.28 17.99
N LYS A 59 8.34 -19.15 17.56
CA LYS A 59 9.35 -18.25 18.15
C LYS A 59 9.45 -16.91 17.42
N GLY A 60 8.56 -16.63 16.47
CA GLY A 60 8.60 -15.48 15.58
C GLY A 60 9.30 -15.80 14.26
N GLY A 61 8.93 -15.05 13.20
CA GLY A 61 9.39 -15.34 11.84
C GLY A 61 8.75 -16.58 11.26
N GLY A 62 9.43 -17.24 10.35
CA GLY A 62 8.96 -18.43 9.66
C GLY A 62 9.81 -18.73 8.43
N GLU A 63 9.38 -19.69 7.64
CA GLU A 63 10.09 -20.17 6.45
C GLU A 63 9.14 -20.42 5.30
N TRP A 64 9.60 -20.14 4.10
CA TRP A 64 8.94 -20.53 2.86
C TRP A 64 9.27 -21.99 2.52
N GLU A 65 8.25 -22.74 2.12
CA GLU A 65 8.36 -24.04 1.47
C GLU A 65 7.91 -23.88 0.01
N PHE A 66 8.75 -24.30 -0.94
CA PHE A 66 8.49 -24.11 -2.35
C PHE A 66 8.20 -25.42 -3.06
N PHE A 67 7.18 -25.40 -3.93
CA PHE A 67 6.75 -26.51 -4.78
C PHE A 67 6.58 -25.98 -6.21
N ASP A 68 7.62 -26.09 -7.02
CA ASP A 68 7.59 -25.63 -8.41
C ASP A 68 7.17 -24.15 -8.56
N LEU A 69 7.79 -23.30 -7.76
CA LEU A 69 7.61 -21.84 -7.81
C LEU A 69 8.88 -21.20 -8.39
N PRO A 70 8.76 -20.30 -9.40
CA PRO A 70 9.92 -19.55 -9.87
C PRO A 70 10.43 -18.59 -8.78
N GLU A 71 11.70 -18.19 -8.87
CA GLU A 71 12.27 -17.22 -7.93
C GLU A 71 11.56 -15.88 -7.99
N GLN A 72 11.08 -15.51 -9.18
CA GLN A 72 10.31 -14.28 -9.40
C GLN A 72 9.42 -14.44 -10.62
N TRP A 73 8.30 -13.70 -10.64
CA TRP A 73 7.36 -13.64 -11.75
C TRP A 73 6.60 -12.31 -11.71
N ASP A 74 5.86 -12.02 -12.76
CA ASP A 74 5.10 -10.78 -12.89
C ASP A 74 3.59 -11.03 -12.84
N ILE A 75 2.87 -10.08 -12.26
CA ILE A 75 1.42 -9.95 -12.39
C ILE A 75 1.05 -8.54 -12.86
N HIS A 76 -0.16 -8.39 -13.37
CA HIS A 76 -0.61 -7.15 -13.98
C HIS A 76 -1.89 -6.63 -13.34
N TYR A 77 -1.98 -5.30 -13.28
CA TYR A 77 -3.19 -4.61 -12.87
C TYR A 77 -3.37 -3.35 -13.74
N LYS A 78 -4.40 -3.34 -14.61
CA LYS A 78 -4.79 -2.18 -15.43
C LYS A 78 -3.59 -1.45 -16.09
N GLY A 79 -2.75 -2.18 -16.78
CA GLY A 79 -1.57 -1.64 -17.46
C GLY A 79 -0.32 -1.52 -16.61
N LEU A 80 -0.40 -1.75 -15.32
CA LEU A 80 0.76 -1.83 -14.43
C LEU A 80 1.30 -3.26 -14.37
N THR A 81 2.60 -3.40 -14.25
CA THR A 81 3.31 -4.68 -14.09
C THR A 81 4.07 -4.67 -12.79
N PHE A 82 3.86 -5.70 -11.98
CA PHE A 82 4.54 -5.86 -10.70
C PHE A 82 5.35 -7.14 -10.68
N ASN A 83 6.64 -7.03 -10.42
CA ASN A 83 7.50 -8.17 -10.18
C ASN A 83 7.30 -8.68 -8.76
N LEU A 84 7.09 -9.97 -8.62
CA LEU A 84 6.87 -10.65 -7.35
C LEU A 84 8.00 -11.61 -7.06
N LYS A 85 8.38 -11.70 -5.81
CA LYS A 85 9.30 -12.72 -5.29
C LYS A 85 9.06 -12.91 -3.80
N PRO A 86 9.01 -14.15 -3.30
CA PRO A 86 8.98 -14.40 -1.87
C PRO A 86 10.24 -13.83 -1.23
N PHE A 87 10.09 -13.08 -0.15
CA PHE A 87 11.22 -12.53 0.59
C PHE A 87 10.91 -12.49 2.09
N SER A 88 11.57 -11.64 2.84
CA SER A 88 11.42 -11.53 4.29
C SER A 88 10.00 -11.78 4.79
N PHE A 89 9.85 -12.71 5.72
CA PHE A 89 8.57 -13.15 6.25
C PHE A 89 7.66 -13.70 5.13
N LYS A 90 6.38 -13.41 5.23
CA LYS A 90 5.35 -13.85 4.28
C LYS A 90 5.17 -12.93 3.05
N HIS A 91 6.04 -11.96 2.86
CA HIS A 91 5.86 -10.92 1.84
C HIS A 91 6.22 -11.42 0.43
N THR A 92 5.56 -10.87 -0.56
CA THR A 92 5.75 -11.17 -1.99
C THR A 92 6.17 -9.95 -2.80
N GLY A 93 6.09 -8.76 -2.21
CA GLY A 93 6.39 -7.48 -2.85
C GLY A 93 5.18 -6.66 -3.25
N LEU A 94 3.96 -7.09 -2.92
CA LEU A 94 2.75 -6.37 -3.27
C LEU A 94 1.66 -6.57 -2.22
N PHE A 95 0.86 -5.52 -2.01
CA PHE A 95 -0.37 -5.54 -1.22
C PHE A 95 -1.56 -5.30 -2.16
N PRO A 96 -2.20 -6.36 -2.66
CA PRO A 96 -3.23 -6.23 -3.71
C PRO A 96 -4.46 -5.43 -3.30
N GLU A 97 -4.79 -5.41 -2.03
CA GLU A 97 -5.91 -4.62 -1.49
C GLU A 97 -5.76 -3.12 -1.73
N GLN A 98 -4.53 -2.65 -1.91
CA GLN A 98 -4.28 -1.23 -2.20
C GLN A 98 -4.79 -0.79 -3.58
N ALA A 99 -5.12 -1.72 -4.46
CA ALA A 99 -5.65 -1.40 -5.79
C ALA A 99 -6.93 -0.55 -5.71
N VAL A 100 -7.75 -0.70 -4.69
CA VAL A 100 -8.94 0.13 -4.49
C VAL A 100 -8.59 1.60 -4.26
N ASN A 101 -7.47 1.87 -3.62
CA ASN A 101 -6.93 3.22 -3.46
C ASN A 101 -6.30 3.74 -4.76
N TRP A 102 -5.58 2.89 -5.50
CA TRP A 102 -5.00 3.28 -6.79
C TRP A 102 -6.07 3.74 -7.77
N ASP A 103 -7.18 3.04 -7.85
CA ASP A 103 -8.31 3.41 -8.70
C ASP A 103 -8.92 4.74 -8.27
N TRP A 104 -9.07 4.95 -6.96
CA TRP A 104 -9.64 6.17 -6.41
C TRP A 104 -8.78 7.40 -6.72
N PHE A 105 -7.51 7.40 -6.32
CA PHE A 105 -6.67 8.58 -6.54
C PHE A 105 -6.25 8.73 -8.00
N GLY A 106 -6.14 7.65 -8.76
CA GLY A 106 -5.89 7.69 -10.19
C GLY A 106 -6.98 8.48 -10.94
N ASN A 107 -8.24 8.25 -10.61
CA ASN A 107 -9.36 9.03 -11.15
C ASN A 107 -9.26 10.52 -10.79
N LYS A 108 -8.91 10.84 -9.55
CA LYS A 108 -8.74 12.22 -9.11
C LYS A 108 -7.63 12.94 -9.87
N ILE A 109 -6.50 12.27 -10.06
CA ILE A 109 -5.36 12.83 -10.80
C ILE A 109 -5.76 13.07 -12.26
N ARG A 110 -6.36 12.09 -12.94
CA ARG A 110 -6.79 12.22 -14.34
C ARG A 110 -7.81 13.34 -14.55
N ASN A 111 -8.68 13.56 -13.58
CA ASN A 111 -9.77 14.55 -13.67
C ASN A 111 -9.43 15.90 -13.04
N ALA A 112 -8.20 16.08 -12.55
CA ALA A 112 -7.79 17.32 -11.88
C ALA A 112 -7.77 18.54 -12.81
N GLY A 113 -7.57 18.35 -14.12
CA GLY A 113 -7.50 19.44 -15.08
C GLY A 113 -6.24 20.32 -14.95
N ARG A 114 -5.23 19.85 -14.21
CA ARG A 114 -3.98 20.54 -13.95
C ARG A 114 -2.85 19.55 -13.66
N PRO A 115 -1.58 19.96 -13.74
CA PRO A 115 -0.48 19.14 -13.27
C PRO A 115 -0.62 18.84 -11.76
N VAL A 116 -0.36 17.59 -11.38
CA VAL A 116 -0.46 17.13 -9.99
C VAL A 116 0.89 16.61 -9.54
N LYS A 117 1.38 17.11 -8.41
CA LYS A 117 2.58 16.64 -7.73
C LYS A 117 2.18 15.78 -6.54
N VAL A 118 2.59 14.52 -6.55
CA VAL A 118 2.27 13.54 -5.52
C VAL A 118 3.52 13.17 -4.73
N LEU A 119 3.42 13.17 -3.40
CA LEU A 119 4.42 12.62 -2.50
C LEU A 119 3.91 11.28 -1.96
N ASN A 120 4.69 10.22 -2.17
CA ASN A 120 4.42 8.90 -1.62
C ASN A 120 5.47 8.56 -0.56
N LEU A 121 5.04 8.48 0.70
CA LEU A 121 5.88 8.16 1.87
C LEU A 121 5.69 6.70 2.28
N PHE A 122 6.75 6.05 2.76
CA PHE A 122 6.76 4.62 3.03
C PHE A 122 6.37 3.83 1.77
N ALA A 123 7.00 4.17 0.67
CA ALA A 123 6.48 3.88 -0.65
C ALA A 123 6.70 2.43 -1.11
N TYR A 124 7.46 1.62 -0.35
CA TYR A 124 7.64 0.19 -0.56
C TYR A 124 8.11 -0.15 -1.99
N THR A 125 7.46 -1.09 -2.67
CA THR A 125 7.79 -1.49 -4.04
C THR A 125 7.09 -0.66 -5.12
N GLY A 126 6.45 0.45 -4.71
CA GLY A 126 5.99 1.48 -5.63
C GLY A 126 4.60 1.31 -6.21
N GLY A 127 3.74 0.46 -5.66
CA GLY A 127 2.37 0.30 -6.19
C GLY A 127 1.62 1.61 -6.35
N ALA A 128 1.55 2.42 -5.29
CA ALA A 128 0.90 3.73 -5.34
C ALA A 128 1.67 4.72 -6.23
N THR A 129 2.99 4.68 -6.22
CA THR A 129 3.83 5.52 -7.10
C THR A 129 3.50 5.27 -8.58
N LEU A 130 3.46 4.01 -8.99
CA LEU A 130 3.18 3.64 -10.37
C LEU A 130 1.75 4.02 -10.77
N ALA A 131 0.78 3.78 -9.90
CA ALA A 131 -0.62 4.15 -10.15
C ALA A 131 -0.79 5.66 -10.33
N ALA A 132 -0.14 6.47 -9.49
CA ALA A 132 -0.16 7.93 -9.61
C ALA A 132 0.54 8.42 -10.88
N ALA A 133 1.72 7.88 -11.20
CA ALA A 133 2.48 8.21 -12.39
C ALA A 133 1.71 7.83 -13.68
N ALA A 134 1.09 6.66 -13.71
CA ALA A 134 0.26 6.22 -14.83
C ALA A 134 -0.97 7.11 -15.04
N ALA A 135 -1.48 7.74 -13.99
CA ALA A 135 -2.57 8.71 -14.07
C ALA A 135 -2.12 10.11 -14.51
N GLY A 136 -0.81 10.34 -14.67
CA GLY A 136 -0.24 11.59 -15.17
C GLY A 136 0.42 12.48 -14.13
N ALA A 137 0.55 12.05 -12.87
CA ALA A 137 1.20 12.82 -11.82
C ALA A 137 2.74 12.79 -11.94
N SER A 138 3.38 13.85 -11.46
CA SER A 138 4.78 13.81 -11.07
C SER A 138 4.86 13.26 -9.66
N VAL A 139 5.70 12.27 -9.41
CA VAL A 139 5.73 11.57 -8.12
C VAL A 139 7.09 11.68 -7.46
N THR A 140 7.11 11.96 -6.17
CA THR A 140 8.28 11.79 -5.32
C THR A 140 8.06 10.55 -4.45
N HIS A 141 8.91 9.56 -4.62
CA HIS A 141 8.85 8.24 -3.98
C HIS A 141 9.91 8.17 -2.89
N VAL A 142 9.50 8.01 -1.64
CA VAL A 142 10.40 7.98 -0.48
C VAL A 142 10.22 6.69 0.31
N ASP A 143 11.30 5.95 0.47
CA ASP A 143 11.35 4.76 1.31
C ASP A 143 12.73 4.65 1.96
N ALA A 144 12.78 4.15 3.18
CA ALA A 144 14.03 4.00 3.92
C ALA A 144 14.90 2.84 3.42
N SER A 145 14.34 1.88 2.68
CA SER A 145 15.04 0.70 2.17
C SER A 145 15.51 0.90 0.74
N LYS A 146 16.81 0.86 0.53
CA LYS A 146 17.42 0.91 -0.80
C LYS A 146 16.91 -0.24 -1.69
N GLY A 147 16.77 -1.44 -1.14
CA GLY A 147 16.27 -2.61 -1.87
C GLY A 147 14.84 -2.41 -2.37
N MET A 148 13.98 -1.82 -1.56
CA MET A 148 12.60 -1.51 -1.95
C MET A 148 12.54 -0.44 -3.04
N VAL A 149 13.35 0.61 -2.94
CA VAL A 149 13.43 1.65 -3.98
C VAL A 149 13.93 1.07 -5.30
N THR A 150 14.93 0.20 -5.27
CA THR A 150 15.42 -0.51 -6.47
C THR A 150 14.31 -1.36 -7.10
N TRP A 151 13.58 -2.12 -6.29
CA TRP A 151 12.45 -2.93 -6.76
C TRP A 151 11.34 -2.06 -7.38
N ALA A 152 11.03 -0.92 -6.75
CA ALA A 152 10.05 0.03 -7.29
C ALA A 152 10.46 0.59 -8.66
N LYS A 153 11.76 0.90 -8.86
CA LYS A 153 12.29 1.31 -10.15
C LYS A 153 12.13 0.21 -11.21
N GLU A 154 12.40 -1.04 -10.85
CA GLU A 154 12.21 -2.18 -11.74
C GLU A 154 10.75 -2.33 -12.15
N ASN A 155 9.82 -2.19 -11.20
CA ASN A 155 8.39 -2.19 -11.48
C ASN A 155 7.98 -1.04 -12.42
N ALA A 156 8.56 0.14 -12.24
CA ALA A 156 8.31 1.29 -13.12
C ALA A 156 8.75 1.00 -14.55
N VAL A 157 9.94 0.45 -14.76
CA VAL A 157 10.44 0.06 -16.09
C VAL A 157 9.53 -1.01 -16.71
N ALA A 158 9.17 -2.05 -15.94
CA ALA A 158 8.28 -3.12 -16.41
C ALA A 158 6.88 -2.61 -16.78
N SER A 159 6.43 -1.53 -16.16
CA SER A 159 5.14 -0.88 -16.43
C SER A 159 5.19 0.14 -17.57
N GLY A 160 6.33 0.31 -18.23
CA GLY A 160 6.51 1.34 -19.28
C GLY A 160 6.58 2.77 -18.73
N LEU A 161 6.91 2.93 -17.45
CA LEU A 161 6.99 4.23 -16.76
C LEU A 161 8.43 4.65 -16.45
N GLY A 162 9.42 4.08 -17.13
CA GLY A 162 10.83 4.38 -16.90
C GLY A 162 11.21 5.83 -17.20
N ASP A 163 10.51 6.49 -18.12
CA ASP A 163 10.80 7.85 -18.58
C ASP A 163 9.86 8.93 -18.03
N VAL A 164 8.93 8.55 -17.16
CA VAL A 164 8.02 9.52 -16.53
C VAL A 164 8.67 10.19 -15.32
N PRO A 165 8.20 11.40 -14.91
CA PRO A 165 8.84 12.15 -13.83
C PRO A 165 8.58 11.54 -12.46
N ILE A 166 9.40 10.60 -12.05
CA ILE A 166 9.42 10.02 -10.72
C ILE A 166 10.79 10.31 -10.08
N ARG A 167 10.76 10.94 -8.92
CA ARG A 167 11.94 11.18 -8.11
C ARG A 167 12.05 10.09 -7.04
N TRP A 168 13.13 9.32 -7.09
CA TRP A 168 13.35 8.18 -6.20
C TRP A 168 14.31 8.55 -5.07
N LEU A 169 13.89 8.32 -3.82
CA LEU A 169 14.69 8.69 -2.65
C LEU A 169 14.73 7.55 -1.63
N VAL A 170 15.94 7.24 -1.18
CA VAL A 170 16.19 6.36 -0.03
C VAL A 170 16.42 7.26 1.17
N ASP A 171 15.41 7.40 2.02
CA ASP A 171 15.47 8.36 3.13
C ASP A 171 14.45 8.01 4.24
N ASP A 172 14.69 8.55 5.42
CA ASP A 172 13.69 8.61 6.48
C ASP A 172 12.59 9.59 6.10
N CYS A 173 11.33 9.16 6.17
CA CYS A 173 10.19 9.94 5.69
C CYS A 173 9.99 11.23 6.50
N VAL A 174 10.15 11.20 7.81
CA VAL A 174 10.00 12.38 8.67
C VAL A 174 11.08 13.42 8.34
N LYS A 175 12.33 13.00 8.25
CA LYS A 175 13.45 13.87 7.89
C LYS A 175 13.30 14.44 6.50
N PHE A 176 12.78 13.66 5.56
CA PHE A 176 12.50 14.14 4.21
C PHE A 176 11.47 15.28 4.24
N VAL A 177 10.36 15.09 4.93
CA VAL A 177 9.30 16.12 5.05
C VAL A 177 9.85 17.38 5.71
N GLU A 178 10.62 17.26 6.78
CA GLU A 178 11.26 18.41 7.45
C GLU A 178 12.17 19.20 6.49
N ARG A 179 12.93 18.50 5.64
CA ARG A 179 13.76 19.17 4.62
C ARG A 179 12.92 19.86 3.54
N GLU A 180 11.84 19.26 3.12
CA GLU A 180 10.93 19.85 2.13
C GLU A 180 10.27 21.13 2.66
N ILE A 181 9.94 21.17 3.95
CA ILE A 181 9.47 22.39 4.62
C ILE A 181 10.54 23.50 4.50
N ARG A 182 11.78 23.19 4.84
CA ARG A 182 12.90 24.16 4.75
C ARG A 182 13.19 24.62 3.32
N ARG A 183 13.00 23.73 2.35
CA ARG A 183 13.21 24.04 0.92
C ARG A 183 12.03 24.81 0.29
N GLY A 184 10.90 24.88 0.98
CA GLY A 184 9.70 25.49 0.43
C GLY A 184 9.06 24.70 -0.70
N ASN A 185 9.28 23.40 -0.76
CA ASN A 185 8.64 22.53 -1.75
C ASN A 185 7.24 22.14 -1.30
N HIS A 186 6.31 22.06 -2.26
CA HIS A 186 4.90 21.75 -2.00
C HIS A 186 4.40 20.65 -2.92
N TYR A 187 3.38 19.94 -2.45
CA TYR A 187 2.75 18.81 -3.12
C TYR A 187 1.23 18.98 -3.16
N ASP A 188 0.62 18.53 -4.23
CA ASP A 188 -0.85 18.58 -4.39
C ASP A 188 -1.55 17.40 -3.73
N ALA A 189 -0.83 16.32 -3.52
CA ALA A 189 -1.36 15.13 -2.85
C ALA A 189 -0.25 14.39 -2.09
N ILE A 190 -0.65 13.77 -0.98
CA ILE A 190 0.24 12.96 -0.15
C ILE A 190 -0.40 11.60 0.07
N ILE A 191 0.41 10.56 -0.12
CA ILE A 191 0.05 9.16 0.16
C ILE A 191 1.05 8.65 1.19
N MET A 192 0.57 7.94 2.21
CA MET A 192 1.45 7.27 3.16
C MET A 192 0.90 5.91 3.61
N ASP A 193 1.81 4.96 3.73
CA ASP A 193 1.53 3.61 4.23
C ASP A 193 2.53 3.24 5.32
N PRO A 194 2.45 3.92 6.48
CA PRO A 194 3.42 3.74 7.54
C PRO A 194 3.30 2.36 8.19
N PRO A 195 4.44 1.73 8.53
CA PRO A 195 4.42 0.49 9.28
C PRO A 195 3.97 0.72 10.73
N SER A 196 3.53 -0.35 11.41
CA SER A 196 3.25 -0.30 12.84
C SER A 196 4.52 0.00 13.65
N TYR A 197 5.63 -0.60 13.22
CA TYR A 197 6.96 -0.40 13.78
C TYR A 197 8.01 -0.47 12.66
N GLY A 198 9.05 0.34 12.77
CA GLY A 198 10.15 0.32 11.81
C GLY A 198 11.39 1.03 12.31
N ARG A 199 12.48 0.87 11.55
CA ARG A 199 13.73 1.59 11.76
C ARG A 199 14.12 2.31 10.48
N GLY A 200 14.52 3.56 10.61
CA GLY A 200 15.07 4.33 9.49
C GLY A 200 16.50 3.89 9.16
N PRO A 201 17.05 4.40 8.03
CA PRO A 201 18.36 4.00 7.52
C PRO A 201 19.52 4.35 8.49
N LYS A 202 19.30 5.26 9.42
CA LYS A 202 20.29 5.67 10.45
C LYS A 202 19.91 5.23 11.87
N GLY A 203 19.01 4.24 12.00
CA GLY A 203 18.56 3.69 13.28
C GLY A 203 17.41 4.45 13.94
N GLU A 204 16.76 5.38 13.25
CA GLU A 204 15.57 6.05 13.73
C GLU A 204 14.48 5.03 14.06
N ILE A 205 13.80 5.20 15.21
CA ILE A 205 12.71 4.32 15.62
C ILE A 205 11.37 4.96 15.24
N TRP A 206 10.54 4.18 14.56
CA TRP A 206 9.17 4.52 14.22
C TRP A 206 8.20 3.59 14.95
N LYS A 207 7.27 4.18 15.70
CA LYS A 207 6.08 3.52 16.22
C LYS A 207 4.88 4.35 15.80
N ILE A 208 3.92 3.75 15.11
CA ILE A 208 2.83 4.50 14.48
C ILE A 208 2.04 5.32 15.50
N GLU A 209 1.70 4.76 16.64
CA GLU A 209 0.93 5.42 17.69
C GLU A 209 1.63 6.65 18.28
N ASP A 210 2.94 6.68 18.26
CA ASP A 210 3.75 7.79 18.81
C ASP A 210 4.08 8.86 17.76
N CYS A 211 4.08 8.49 16.47
CA CYS A 211 4.70 9.31 15.42
C CYS A 211 3.72 9.80 14.35
N ILE A 212 2.59 9.11 14.12
CA ILE A 212 1.77 9.37 12.93
C ILE A 212 1.11 10.75 12.95
N HIS A 213 0.57 11.18 14.08
CA HIS A 213 -0.10 12.46 14.17
C HIS A 213 0.86 13.62 13.90
N ASP A 214 2.07 13.57 14.46
CA ASP A 214 3.10 14.58 14.21
C ASP A 214 3.52 14.60 12.74
N LEU A 215 3.63 13.43 12.09
CA LEU A 215 3.94 13.38 10.66
C LEU A 215 2.82 14.00 9.81
N ILE A 216 1.56 13.74 10.12
CA ILE A 216 0.43 14.38 9.44
C ILE A 216 0.52 15.91 9.57
N LYS A 217 0.79 16.41 10.78
CA LYS A 217 0.99 17.86 11.03
C LYS A 217 2.10 18.46 10.16
N LEU A 218 3.25 17.78 10.10
CA LEU A 218 4.36 18.20 9.23
C LEU A 218 3.96 18.23 7.75
N CYS A 219 3.25 17.18 7.31
CA CYS A 219 2.80 17.05 5.93
C CYS A 219 1.83 18.17 5.51
N THR A 220 1.01 18.70 6.43
CA THR A 220 0.13 19.84 6.09
C THR A 220 0.91 21.09 5.72
N LYS A 221 2.17 21.21 6.16
CA LYS A 221 3.04 22.36 5.84
C LYS A 221 3.65 22.27 4.44
N ILE A 222 3.61 21.10 3.80
CA ILE A 222 4.11 20.91 2.44
C ILE A 222 3.00 20.61 1.43
N LEU A 223 1.74 20.74 1.83
CA LEU A 223 0.64 20.77 0.88
C LEU A 223 0.62 22.11 0.14
N SER A 224 0.27 22.06 -1.14
CA SER A 224 0.04 23.26 -1.95
C SER A 224 -1.19 24.03 -1.43
N ASP A 225 -1.42 25.22 -1.94
CA ASP A 225 -2.57 26.04 -1.53
C ASP A 225 -3.91 25.42 -1.97
N GLU A 226 -3.88 24.63 -3.03
CA GLU A 226 -5.03 23.91 -3.57
C GLU A 226 -4.74 22.40 -3.65
N PRO A 227 -4.65 21.71 -2.50
CA PRO A 227 -4.35 20.29 -2.48
C PRO A 227 -5.52 19.47 -3.03
N LEU A 228 -5.20 18.34 -3.66
CA LEU A 228 -6.18 17.48 -4.32
C LEU A 228 -6.68 16.37 -3.40
N PHE A 229 -5.78 15.63 -2.75
CA PHE A 229 -6.13 14.57 -1.81
C PHE A 229 -5.01 14.26 -0.81
N PHE A 230 -5.39 13.57 0.26
CA PHE A 230 -4.48 13.00 1.25
C PHE A 230 -4.97 11.60 1.61
N LEU A 231 -4.11 10.61 1.44
CA LEU A 231 -4.41 9.20 1.71
C LEU A 231 -3.45 8.65 2.75
N ILE A 232 -4.01 8.08 3.82
CA ILE A 232 -3.24 7.36 4.84
C ILE A 232 -3.77 5.94 4.99
N ASN A 233 -2.85 4.97 5.05
CA ASN A 233 -3.16 3.56 5.28
C ASN A 233 -2.66 3.11 6.65
N SER A 234 -3.35 2.15 7.25
CA SER A 234 -2.96 1.52 8.49
C SER A 234 -3.29 0.02 8.46
N TYR A 235 -2.30 -0.78 8.81
CA TYR A 235 -2.45 -2.23 9.05
C TYR A 235 -2.29 -2.56 10.55
N THR A 236 -2.30 -1.54 11.40
CA THR A 236 -2.07 -1.69 12.84
C THR A 236 -3.34 -2.09 13.55
N THR A 237 -3.30 -3.22 14.25
CA THR A 237 -4.38 -3.66 15.13
C THR A 237 -4.65 -2.62 16.21
N GLY A 238 -5.92 -2.31 16.44
CA GLY A 238 -6.36 -1.30 17.41
C GLY A 238 -6.44 0.12 16.87
N LEU A 239 -6.02 0.37 15.63
CA LEU A 239 -6.15 1.66 14.95
C LEU A 239 -7.37 1.62 14.03
N ALA A 240 -8.54 1.90 14.59
CA ALA A 240 -9.80 1.89 13.85
C ALA A 240 -9.83 2.96 12.75
N PRO A 241 -10.61 2.77 11.67
CA PRO A 241 -10.76 3.79 10.63
C PRO A 241 -11.15 5.17 11.15
N ALA A 242 -12.04 5.23 12.16
CA ALA A 242 -12.46 6.49 12.78
C ALA A 242 -11.30 7.29 13.38
N VAL A 243 -10.22 6.64 13.81
CA VAL A 243 -9.02 7.34 14.31
C VAL A 243 -8.33 8.09 13.18
N LEU A 244 -8.26 7.50 11.99
CA LEU A 244 -7.72 8.15 10.79
C LEU A 244 -8.58 9.35 10.39
N THR A 245 -9.91 9.20 10.43
CA THR A 245 -10.85 10.29 10.18
C THR A 245 -10.63 11.45 11.15
N TYR A 246 -10.45 11.17 12.43
CA TYR A 246 -10.25 12.21 13.45
C TYR A 246 -8.98 13.04 13.15
N MET A 247 -7.86 12.38 12.91
CA MET A 247 -6.60 13.05 12.64
C MET A 247 -6.63 13.87 11.34
N LEU A 248 -7.16 13.30 10.26
CA LEU A 248 -7.26 14.00 8.97
C LEU A 248 -8.23 15.18 9.05
N SER A 249 -9.36 15.01 9.73
CA SER A 249 -10.37 16.08 9.89
C SER A 249 -9.84 17.27 10.68
N THR A 250 -9.05 17.02 11.72
CA THR A 250 -8.46 18.09 12.52
C THR A 250 -7.34 18.81 11.81
N GLU A 251 -6.41 18.06 11.18
CA GLU A 251 -5.21 18.64 10.61
C GLU A 251 -5.44 19.27 9.23
N LEU A 252 -6.42 18.81 8.47
CA LEU A 252 -6.74 19.33 7.14
C LEU A 252 -7.93 20.31 7.13
N LYS A 253 -8.44 20.67 8.29
CA LYS A 253 -9.61 21.57 8.44
C LYS A 253 -9.47 22.86 7.65
N LYS A 254 -8.27 23.46 7.62
CA LYS A 254 -8.01 24.71 6.92
C LYS A 254 -8.18 24.64 5.40
N PHE A 255 -8.12 23.44 4.83
CA PHE A 255 -8.32 23.22 3.40
C PHE A 255 -9.78 22.92 3.03
N GLY A 256 -10.68 22.84 3.99
CA GLY A 256 -12.04 22.36 3.76
C GLY A 256 -12.04 20.88 3.36
N GLY A 257 -12.82 20.53 2.35
CA GLY A 257 -12.84 19.17 1.83
C GLY A 257 -13.68 18.19 2.65
N HIS A 258 -13.52 16.91 2.34
CA HIS A 258 -14.25 15.81 2.95
C HIS A 258 -13.31 14.69 3.37
N VAL A 259 -13.56 14.09 4.53
CA VAL A 259 -12.81 12.92 5.01
C VAL A 259 -13.75 11.73 5.12
N ASP A 260 -13.34 10.59 4.56
CA ASP A 260 -13.97 9.29 4.78
C ASP A 260 -12.87 8.25 5.05
N SER A 261 -13.12 7.37 6.00
CA SER A 261 -12.19 6.30 6.36
C SER A 261 -12.96 5.00 6.51
N GLN A 262 -12.44 3.94 5.89
CA GLN A 262 -13.07 2.62 5.90
C GLN A 262 -12.01 1.53 5.95
N GLU A 263 -12.42 0.33 6.33
CA GLU A 263 -11.63 -0.87 6.07
C GLU A 263 -11.51 -1.09 4.57
N ILE A 264 -10.38 -1.64 4.15
CA ILE A 264 -10.16 -2.14 2.79
C ILE A 264 -10.11 -3.66 2.81
N GLY A 265 -10.57 -4.29 1.75
CA GLY A 265 -10.66 -5.73 1.70
C GLY A 265 -10.54 -6.31 0.31
N LEU A 266 -10.39 -7.64 0.30
CA LEU A 266 -10.28 -8.45 -0.90
C LEU A 266 -11.44 -9.45 -0.97
N PRO A 267 -12.13 -9.59 -2.12
CA PRO A 267 -13.17 -10.58 -2.26
C PRO A 267 -12.60 -12.00 -2.16
N VAL A 268 -13.32 -12.90 -1.52
CA VAL A 268 -12.95 -14.31 -1.37
C VAL A 268 -13.81 -15.13 -2.35
N SER A 269 -13.16 -15.81 -3.31
CA SER A 269 -13.84 -16.50 -4.40
C SER A 269 -14.70 -17.68 -3.94
N SER A 270 -14.27 -18.40 -2.91
CA SER A 270 -14.96 -19.62 -2.45
C SER A 270 -16.34 -19.37 -1.85
N ASN A 271 -16.59 -18.19 -1.28
CA ASN A 271 -17.84 -17.94 -0.55
C ASN A 271 -18.46 -16.54 -0.79
N GLY A 272 -17.81 -15.69 -1.58
CA GLY A 272 -18.31 -14.36 -1.87
C GLY A 272 -18.23 -13.37 -0.71
N LEU A 273 -17.56 -13.73 0.39
CA LEU A 273 -17.28 -12.81 1.49
C LEU A 273 -16.06 -11.96 1.20
N VAL A 274 -15.70 -11.07 2.09
CA VAL A 274 -14.55 -10.16 1.94
C VAL A 274 -13.56 -10.38 3.07
N LEU A 275 -12.30 -10.62 2.72
CA LEU A 275 -11.21 -10.65 3.69
C LEU A 275 -10.82 -9.21 4.04
N PRO A 276 -10.97 -8.77 5.30
CA PRO A 276 -10.50 -7.46 5.73
C PRO A 276 -8.97 -7.45 5.76
N CYS A 277 -8.35 -6.39 5.23
CA CYS A 277 -6.90 -6.31 5.08
C CYS A 277 -6.25 -5.19 5.87
N GLY A 278 -6.95 -4.10 6.11
CA GLY A 278 -6.46 -2.93 6.80
C GLY A 278 -7.48 -1.79 6.70
N ALA A 279 -7.05 -0.58 6.97
CA ALA A 279 -7.88 0.61 6.90
C ALA A 279 -7.22 1.71 6.09
N SER A 280 -8.03 2.54 5.45
CA SER A 280 -7.59 3.74 4.73
C SER A 280 -8.40 4.95 5.17
N GLY A 281 -7.72 6.08 5.35
CA GLY A 281 -8.34 7.39 5.53
C GLY A 281 -8.07 8.24 4.29
N ARG A 282 -9.14 8.83 3.76
CA ARG A 282 -9.09 9.66 2.56
C ARG A 282 -9.65 11.05 2.84
N TRP A 283 -8.81 12.05 2.66
CA TRP A 283 -9.27 13.43 2.52
C TRP A 283 -9.27 13.80 1.04
N GLU A 284 -10.28 14.50 0.60
CA GLU A 284 -10.36 15.01 -0.76
C GLU A 284 -10.93 16.43 -0.79
N VAL A 285 -10.47 17.21 -1.76
CA VAL A 285 -11.05 18.53 -2.03
C VAL A 285 -12.48 18.35 -2.52
N ILE A 286 -13.38 19.23 -2.07
CA ILE A 286 -14.74 19.33 -2.63
C ILE A 286 -14.66 20.27 -3.82
N ASN A 287 -14.92 19.75 -5.02
CA ASN A 287 -15.09 20.55 -6.21
C ASN A 287 -16.42 21.29 -6.08
N SER A 288 -16.34 22.61 -6.02
CA SER A 288 -17.50 23.51 -6.08
C SER A 288 -18.14 23.50 -7.45
#